data_92f0cda92554e2475cf376e647b1e356
#
_entry.id   92f0cda92554e2475cf376e647b1e356
#
_cell.length_a   1.000
_cell.length_b   1.000
_cell.length_c   1.000
_cell.angle_alpha   90.00
_cell.angle_beta   90.00
_cell.angle_gamma   90.00
#
_symmetry.space_group_name_H-M   'P 1'
#
loop_
_entity.id
_entity.type
_entity.pdbx_description
1 polymer ?
#
loop_
_entity_poly.entity_id
_entity_poly.type
_entity_poly.pdbx_seq_one_letter_code
_entity_poly.pdbx_strand_id
1 'polypeptide(L)'
;MKKSTLKPTCKYPLDLFDRYEFRSYGHAMEILADAFPEEWGEIENALKKFTITTAELRKAGGNETAIPKKFDAVLYPLKWEEIKITGDLHVKLYPRAGKKGTFSKEPFKEIPIKRWIDGHNIDFIKNRVAFDLEWNSKDQTFDRDLLAMRTYFDCGIIDVGIIVTRAEELNDIFKSLKLMGKYGASTTWMGKLVPRLDSRRNGGCPILAIGIRK
;
A
#
# COMPACT_ATOMS: atom_id res chain seq x y z
N MET A 1 19.03 -12.73 5.30
CA MET A 1 19.05 -11.74 4.18
C MET A 1 19.62 -10.44 4.71
N LYS A 2 20.63 -9.86 4.06
CA LYS A 2 21.25 -8.60 4.50
C LYS A 2 20.22 -7.47 4.38
N LYS A 3 20.01 -6.70 5.46
CA LYS A 3 19.30 -5.43 5.42
C LYS A 3 19.96 -4.56 4.34
N SER A 4 19.26 -4.32 3.24
CA SER A 4 19.68 -3.31 2.28
C SER A 4 19.48 -1.96 2.95
N THR A 5 20.50 -1.46 3.61
CA THR A 5 20.62 -0.04 3.91
C THR A 5 20.87 0.64 2.58
N LEU A 6 19.80 1.14 1.99
CA LEU A 6 19.87 1.90 0.76
C LEU A 6 20.79 3.09 0.97
N LYS A 7 21.92 3.11 0.25
CA LYS A 7 22.70 4.33 0.10
C LYS A 7 21.81 5.32 -0.66
N PRO A 8 21.71 6.58 -0.23
CA PRO A 8 20.92 7.56 -0.93
C PRO A 8 21.51 7.76 -2.34
N THR A 9 20.85 7.17 -3.33
CA THR A 9 20.99 7.62 -4.70
C THR A 9 20.14 8.87 -4.82
N CYS A 10 20.47 9.79 -5.73
CA CYS A 10 19.76 11.07 -5.92
C CYS A 10 18.25 10.96 -6.27
N LYS A 11 17.70 9.76 -6.27
CA LYS A 11 16.29 9.43 -6.52
C LYS A 11 15.41 9.53 -5.27
N TYR A 12 16.00 9.55 -4.08
CA TYR A 12 15.26 9.68 -2.82
C TYR A 12 15.12 11.15 -2.41
N PRO A 13 13.98 11.57 -1.88
CA PRO A 13 13.77 12.92 -1.37
C PRO A 13 14.55 13.12 -0.08
N LEU A 14 15.81 13.50 -0.20
CA LEU A 14 16.72 13.65 0.95
C LEU A 14 16.18 14.58 2.03
N ASP A 15 15.42 15.60 1.63
CA ASP A 15 14.76 16.58 2.50
C ASP A 15 13.59 15.98 3.33
N LEU A 16 13.14 14.76 3.01
CA LEU A 16 12.08 14.08 3.74
C LEU A 16 12.59 13.04 4.76
N PHE A 17 13.86 12.68 4.75
CA PHE A 17 14.37 11.61 5.64
C PHE A 17 14.28 11.94 7.13
N ASP A 18 14.32 13.20 7.51
CA ASP A 18 14.14 13.61 8.91
C ASP A 18 12.70 13.41 9.38
N ARG A 19 11.73 13.47 8.46
CA ARG A 19 10.30 13.39 8.75
C ARG A 19 9.69 12.03 8.47
N TYR A 20 10.36 11.23 7.63
CA TYR A 20 9.83 9.94 7.15
C TYR A 20 10.91 8.86 7.15
N GLU A 21 10.51 7.64 7.48
CA GLU A 21 11.25 6.42 7.21
C GLU A 21 10.79 5.84 5.88
N PHE A 22 11.73 5.43 5.01
CA PHE A 22 11.42 4.78 3.74
C PHE A 22 11.99 3.38 3.70
N ARG A 23 11.17 2.40 3.27
CA ARG A 23 11.58 1.03 3.00
C ARG A 23 11.04 0.57 1.65
N SER A 24 11.92 0.29 0.71
CA SER A 24 11.58 -0.17 -0.63
C SER A 24 11.67 -1.68 -0.73
N TYR A 25 10.61 -2.30 -1.22
CA TYR A 25 10.50 -3.72 -1.50
C TYR A 25 10.27 -3.92 -2.99
N GLY A 26 10.98 -4.87 -3.61
CA GLY A 26 10.82 -5.16 -5.04
C GLY A 26 11.20 -3.98 -5.95
N HIS A 27 12.17 -3.15 -5.55
CA HIS A 27 12.59 -1.96 -6.32
C HIS A 27 11.48 -0.88 -6.47
N ALA A 28 10.54 -0.83 -5.53
CA ALA A 28 9.41 0.11 -5.61
C ALA A 28 9.85 1.58 -5.80
N MET A 29 10.93 2.01 -5.09
CA MET A 29 11.40 3.38 -5.21
C MET A 29 11.99 3.67 -6.60
N GLU A 30 12.73 2.72 -7.14
CA GLU A 30 13.31 2.85 -8.49
C GLU A 30 12.21 2.88 -9.56
N ILE A 31 11.18 2.05 -9.40
CA ILE A 31 10.01 2.03 -10.29
C ILE A 31 9.29 3.39 -10.24
N LEU A 32 9.03 3.92 -9.04
CA LEU A 32 8.39 5.22 -8.88
C LEU A 32 9.21 6.34 -9.50
N ALA A 33 10.51 6.39 -9.20
CA ALA A 33 11.36 7.47 -9.65
C ALA A 33 11.61 7.47 -11.17
N ASP A 34 11.72 6.28 -11.78
CA ASP A 34 12.11 6.15 -13.20
C ASP A 34 10.90 5.98 -14.13
N ALA A 35 9.86 5.24 -13.71
CA ALA A 35 8.71 4.94 -14.55
C ALA A 35 7.51 5.87 -14.27
N PHE A 36 7.39 6.42 -13.06
CA PHE A 36 6.26 7.24 -12.62
C PHE A 36 6.71 8.54 -11.92
N PRO A 37 7.60 9.33 -12.55
CA PRO A 37 8.19 10.53 -11.90
C PRO A 37 7.14 11.62 -11.59
N GLU A 38 6.06 11.72 -12.36
CA GLU A 38 4.98 12.67 -12.12
C GLU A 38 4.21 12.28 -10.87
N GLU A 39 3.73 11.03 -10.78
CA GLU A 39 3.00 10.50 -9.66
C GLU A 39 3.83 10.56 -8.38
N TRP A 40 5.12 10.20 -8.49
CA TRP A 40 6.04 10.29 -7.36
C TRP A 40 6.20 11.73 -6.88
N GLY A 41 6.38 12.69 -7.80
CA GLY A 41 6.49 14.11 -7.47
C GLY A 41 5.24 14.67 -6.77
N GLU A 42 4.06 14.19 -7.15
CA GLU A 42 2.79 14.54 -6.50
C GLU A 42 2.72 14.00 -5.07
N ILE A 43 3.15 12.74 -4.87
CA ILE A 43 3.23 12.11 -3.53
C ILE A 43 4.27 12.83 -2.67
N GLU A 44 5.46 13.13 -3.20
CA GLU A 44 6.46 13.93 -2.47
C GLU A 44 5.89 15.27 -2.01
N ASN A 45 5.16 15.96 -2.88
CA ASN A 45 4.52 17.24 -2.54
C ASN A 45 3.47 17.05 -1.44
N ALA A 46 2.68 15.97 -1.48
CA ALA A 46 1.73 15.64 -0.43
C ALA A 46 2.44 15.37 0.90
N LEU A 47 3.53 14.60 0.89
CA LEU A 47 4.36 14.34 2.06
C LEU A 47 5.01 15.62 2.62
N LYS A 48 5.49 16.54 1.76
CA LYS A 48 6.05 17.84 2.16
C LYS A 48 5.02 18.73 2.86
N LYS A 49 3.79 18.74 2.37
CA LYS A 49 2.68 19.54 2.93
C LYS A 49 2.07 18.91 4.18
N PHE A 50 2.21 17.59 4.34
CA PHE A 50 1.61 16.87 5.46
C PHE A 50 2.26 17.28 6.78
N THR A 51 1.43 17.66 7.76
CA THR A 51 1.85 18.02 9.11
C THR A 51 0.86 17.44 10.11
N ILE A 52 1.33 17.09 11.30
CA ILE A 52 0.49 16.61 12.41
C ILE A 52 0.71 17.51 13.61
N THR A 53 -0.38 17.99 14.20
CA THR A 53 -0.35 18.78 15.44
C THR A 53 -0.71 17.94 16.65
N THR A 54 -0.21 18.32 17.81
CA THR A 54 -0.58 17.68 19.10
C THR A 54 -2.10 17.72 19.35
N ALA A 55 -2.78 18.78 18.92
CA ALA A 55 -4.23 18.91 19.04
C ALA A 55 -4.97 17.82 18.22
N GLU A 56 -4.51 17.55 17.00
CA GLU A 56 -5.07 16.49 16.14
C GLU A 56 -4.82 15.11 16.74
N LEU A 57 -3.64 14.88 17.32
CA LEU A 57 -3.33 13.61 18.00
C LEU A 57 -4.24 13.37 19.20
N ARG A 58 -4.59 14.41 19.95
CA ARG A 58 -5.47 14.33 21.13
C ARG A 58 -6.95 14.23 20.80
N LYS A 59 -7.36 14.70 19.61
CA LYS A 59 -8.78 14.68 19.22
C LYS A 59 -9.34 13.27 19.30
N ALA A 60 -10.54 13.11 19.86
CA ALA A 60 -11.21 11.80 19.95
C ALA A 60 -11.30 11.14 18.56
N GLY A 61 -11.10 9.83 18.51
CA GLY A 61 -11.22 9.06 17.26
C GLY A 61 -12.69 8.99 16.82
N GLY A 62 -12.91 9.01 15.53
CA GLY A 62 -14.15 8.69 14.82
C GLY A 62 -13.78 8.01 13.52
N ASN A 63 -14.76 7.56 12.73
CA ASN A 63 -14.54 6.82 11.48
C ASN A 63 -13.71 7.56 10.43
N GLU A 64 -13.57 8.87 10.55
CA GLU A 64 -12.70 9.70 9.73
C GLU A 64 -11.95 10.72 10.58
N THR A 65 -10.68 10.50 10.80
CA THR A 65 -9.85 11.52 11.46
C THR A 65 -9.43 12.60 10.45
N ALA A 66 -9.14 13.82 10.95
CA ALA A 66 -8.67 14.92 10.10
C ALA A 66 -7.31 14.61 9.41
N ILE A 67 -6.59 13.59 9.88
CA ILE A 67 -5.24 13.27 9.41
C ILE A 67 -5.26 12.66 8.00
N PRO A 68 -6.05 11.61 7.67
CA PRO A 68 -6.19 11.13 6.29
C PRO A 68 -6.69 12.21 5.33
N LYS A 69 -7.66 13.03 5.73
CA LYS A 69 -8.20 14.11 4.90
C LYS A 69 -7.18 15.13 4.37
N LYS A 70 -6.00 15.19 4.98
CA LYS A 70 -4.92 16.04 4.47
C LYS A 70 -4.32 15.51 3.17
N PHE A 71 -4.30 14.18 2.99
CA PHE A 71 -3.91 13.58 1.71
C PHE A 71 -5.04 13.74 0.68
N ASP A 72 -6.31 13.56 1.09
CA ASP A 72 -7.47 13.78 0.22
C ASP A 72 -7.42 15.17 -0.42
N ALA A 73 -7.18 16.20 0.39
CA ALA A 73 -7.12 17.60 -0.06
C ALA A 73 -6.02 17.89 -1.08
N VAL A 74 -4.96 17.07 -1.12
CA VAL A 74 -3.83 17.25 -2.05
C VAL A 74 -3.99 16.34 -3.27
N LEU A 75 -4.43 15.09 -3.07
CA LEU A 75 -4.39 14.05 -4.12
C LEU A 75 -5.64 14.05 -5.01
N TYR A 76 -6.86 14.21 -4.47
CA TYR A 76 -8.07 14.23 -5.31
C TYR A 76 -8.06 15.34 -6.39
N PRO A 77 -7.60 16.59 -6.12
CA PRO A 77 -7.48 17.61 -7.18
C PRO A 77 -6.52 17.23 -8.31
N LEU A 78 -5.59 16.29 -8.04
CA LEU A 78 -4.60 15.78 -9.00
C LEU A 78 -5.09 14.51 -9.70
N LYS A 79 -6.39 14.15 -9.54
CA LYS A 79 -7.03 12.99 -10.16
C LYS A 79 -6.50 11.64 -9.64
N TRP A 80 -6.09 11.60 -8.39
CA TRP A 80 -5.99 10.33 -7.68
C TRP A 80 -7.39 9.92 -7.25
N GLU A 81 -7.77 8.68 -7.48
CA GLU A 81 -9.14 8.21 -7.29
C GLU A 81 -9.17 6.96 -6.41
N GLU A 82 -10.17 6.87 -5.52
CA GLU A 82 -10.47 5.62 -4.83
C GLU A 82 -11.03 4.61 -5.82
N ILE A 83 -10.40 3.43 -5.92
CA ILE A 83 -10.78 2.39 -6.88
C ILE A 83 -11.12 1.09 -6.15
N LYS A 84 -12.26 0.50 -6.52
CA LYS A 84 -12.65 -0.85 -6.13
C LYS A 84 -12.57 -1.80 -7.33
N ILE A 85 -11.84 -2.91 -7.17
CA ILE A 85 -11.79 -3.98 -8.17
C ILE A 85 -12.79 -5.08 -7.81
N THR A 86 -13.47 -5.62 -8.80
CA THR A 86 -14.21 -6.89 -8.72
C THR A 86 -13.95 -7.69 -9.98
N GLY A 87 -14.01 -9.00 -9.89
CA GLY A 87 -13.78 -9.85 -11.07
C GLY A 87 -14.45 -11.21 -10.96
N ASP A 88 -14.83 -11.75 -12.09
CA ASP A 88 -15.30 -13.12 -12.24
C ASP A 88 -14.16 -14.00 -12.79
N LEU A 89 -14.08 -15.25 -12.34
CA LEU A 89 -13.16 -16.24 -12.89
C LEU A 89 -13.95 -17.29 -13.70
N HIS A 90 -13.51 -17.54 -14.92
CA HIS A 90 -14.07 -18.58 -15.78
C HIS A 90 -13.03 -19.68 -16.00
N VAL A 91 -13.17 -20.80 -15.29
CA VAL A 91 -12.27 -21.95 -15.38
C VAL A 91 -12.76 -22.90 -16.46
N LYS A 92 -11.88 -23.27 -17.39
CA LYS A 92 -12.14 -24.24 -18.45
C LYS A 92 -11.22 -25.46 -18.31
N LEU A 93 -11.78 -26.64 -18.29
CA LEU A 93 -11.04 -27.89 -18.14
C LEU A 93 -11.00 -28.63 -19.50
N TYR A 94 -9.80 -28.87 -20.01
CA TYR A 94 -9.58 -29.52 -21.28
C TYR A 94 -9.03 -30.93 -21.07
N PRO A 95 -9.69 -32.00 -21.59
CA PRO A 95 -9.18 -33.34 -21.45
C PRO A 95 -8.00 -33.54 -22.41
N ARG A 96 -7.15 -34.51 -22.10
CA ARG A 96 -6.07 -34.93 -22.99
C ARG A 96 -6.66 -35.61 -24.24
N ALA A 97 -6.24 -35.14 -25.41
CA ALA A 97 -6.61 -35.72 -26.69
C ALA A 97 -5.40 -36.44 -27.31
N GLY A 98 -5.45 -37.77 -27.43
CA GLY A 98 -4.42 -38.58 -28.06
C GLY A 98 -3.19 -38.92 -27.20
N LYS A 99 -2.22 -39.64 -27.80
CA LYS A 99 -1.06 -40.25 -27.10
C LYS A 99 0.10 -39.28 -26.77
N LYS A 100 0.18 -38.13 -27.42
CA LYS A 100 1.35 -37.21 -27.33
C LYS A 100 1.08 -35.87 -26.62
N GLY A 101 0.20 -35.83 -25.61
CA GLY A 101 0.05 -34.64 -24.77
C GLY A 101 -0.67 -33.46 -25.40
N THR A 102 -1.38 -33.64 -26.48
CA THR A 102 -2.30 -32.65 -27.04
C THR A 102 -3.58 -32.62 -26.19
N PHE A 103 -4.12 -31.44 -25.96
CA PHE A 103 -5.41 -31.24 -25.28
C PHE A 103 -6.54 -31.06 -26.32
N SER A 104 -7.76 -31.42 -25.90
CA SER A 104 -8.96 -31.15 -26.71
C SER A 104 -9.05 -29.65 -27.03
N LYS A 105 -9.61 -29.33 -28.23
CA LYS A 105 -9.92 -27.95 -28.58
C LYS A 105 -11.11 -27.40 -27.79
N GLU A 106 -12.02 -28.28 -27.37
CA GLU A 106 -13.19 -27.93 -26.59
C GLU A 106 -13.02 -28.38 -25.14
N PRO A 107 -13.42 -27.57 -24.16
CA PRO A 107 -13.42 -27.98 -22.76
C PRO A 107 -14.50 -29.05 -22.52
N PHE A 108 -14.23 -30.01 -21.63
CA PHE A 108 -15.27 -30.94 -21.17
C PHE A 108 -16.09 -30.35 -20.01
N LYS A 109 -15.59 -29.32 -19.35
CA LYS A 109 -16.26 -28.64 -18.24
C LYS A 109 -15.85 -27.18 -18.20
N GLU A 110 -16.84 -26.31 -18.01
CA GLU A 110 -16.66 -24.89 -17.72
C GLU A 110 -17.28 -24.55 -16.38
N ILE A 111 -16.57 -23.78 -15.55
CA ILE A 111 -16.97 -23.40 -14.21
C ILE A 111 -16.86 -21.89 -14.09
N PRO A 112 -17.97 -21.15 -14.20
CA PRO A 112 -17.99 -19.73 -13.90
C PRO A 112 -18.05 -19.52 -12.38
N ILE A 113 -17.11 -18.78 -11.85
CA ILE A 113 -17.06 -18.39 -10.43
C ILE A 113 -17.28 -16.87 -10.36
N LYS A 114 -18.47 -16.53 -9.89
CA LYS A 114 -18.84 -15.12 -9.73
C LYS A 114 -18.13 -14.48 -8.56
N ARG A 115 -17.71 -13.21 -8.73
CA ARG A 115 -17.07 -12.43 -7.68
C ARG A 115 -15.84 -13.13 -7.09
N TRP A 116 -15.04 -13.81 -7.93
CA TRP A 116 -13.78 -14.43 -7.53
C TRP A 116 -12.84 -13.40 -6.89
N ILE A 117 -12.79 -12.20 -7.46
CA ILE A 117 -12.22 -11.02 -6.84
C ILE A 117 -13.40 -10.26 -6.22
N ASP A 118 -13.55 -10.35 -4.90
CA ASP A 118 -14.47 -9.55 -4.12
C ASP A 118 -13.66 -8.44 -3.46
N GLY A 119 -13.34 -7.45 -4.29
CA GLY A 119 -12.24 -6.55 -4.10
C GLY A 119 -12.36 -5.58 -2.95
N HIS A 120 -11.22 -5.28 -2.40
CA HIS A 120 -11.00 -4.17 -1.50
C HIS A 120 -10.81 -2.88 -2.30
N ASN A 121 -11.15 -1.76 -1.69
CA ASN A 121 -10.80 -0.46 -2.22
C ASN A 121 -9.32 -0.19 -1.94
N ILE A 122 -8.68 0.57 -2.82
CA ILE A 122 -7.43 1.26 -2.58
C ILE A 122 -7.75 2.76 -2.55
N ASP A 123 -7.26 3.48 -1.54
CA ASP A 123 -7.62 4.87 -1.27
C ASP A 123 -7.33 5.78 -2.47
N PHE A 124 -6.19 5.58 -3.13
CA PHE A 124 -5.78 6.40 -4.25
C PHE A 124 -5.07 5.58 -5.30
N ILE A 125 -5.53 5.66 -6.54
CA ILE A 125 -4.84 5.15 -7.74
C ILE A 125 -4.77 6.26 -8.77
N LYS A 126 -3.59 6.44 -9.36
CA LYS A 126 -3.38 7.25 -10.55
C LYS A 126 -2.42 6.53 -11.48
N ASN A 127 -2.78 6.46 -12.76
CA ASN A 127 -2.08 5.63 -13.74
C ASN A 127 -1.91 4.18 -13.21
N ARG A 128 -0.69 3.76 -12.93
CA ARG A 128 -0.40 2.41 -12.44
C ARG A 128 0.27 2.43 -11.06
N VAL A 129 0.08 3.52 -10.32
CA VAL A 129 0.57 3.72 -8.94
C VAL A 129 -0.60 3.68 -7.98
N ALA A 130 -0.50 2.85 -6.93
CA ALA A 130 -1.45 2.79 -5.83
C ALA A 130 -0.87 3.44 -4.57
N PHE A 131 -1.72 4.07 -3.77
CA PHE A 131 -1.34 4.68 -2.50
C PHE A 131 -2.44 4.45 -1.46
N ASP A 132 -2.05 3.95 -0.28
CA ASP A 132 -2.91 3.81 0.89
C ASP A 132 -2.29 4.51 2.10
N LEU A 133 -3.13 5.20 2.89
CA LEU A 133 -2.73 5.77 4.17
C LEU A 133 -3.38 5.02 5.33
N GLU A 134 -2.61 4.23 6.03
CA GLU A 134 -3.06 3.50 7.21
C GLU A 134 -2.67 4.24 8.51
N TRP A 135 -3.61 5.07 8.98
CA TRP A 135 -3.46 5.87 10.19
C TRP A 135 -4.36 5.37 11.33
N ASN A 136 -3.80 4.62 12.26
CA ASN A 136 -4.50 4.17 13.46
C ASN A 136 -5.68 3.19 13.26
N SER A 137 -5.71 2.48 12.15
CA SER A 137 -6.58 1.33 11.93
C SER A 137 -6.10 0.13 12.76
N LYS A 138 -6.86 -0.96 12.79
CA LYS A 138 -6.39 -2.24 13.33
C LYS A 138 -5.24 -2.77 12.47
N ASP A 139 -4.21 -3.36 13.09
CA ASP A 139 -3.02 -3.84 12.35
C ASP A 139 -3.34 -4.95 11.31
N GLN A 140 -4.47 -5.64 11.44
CA GLN A 140 -4.99 -6.59 10.46
C GLN A 140 -5.32 -5.93 9.10
N THR A 141 -5.55 -4.62 9.07
CA THR A 141 -5.80 -3.86 7.85
C THR A 141 -4.67 -4.03 6.85
N PHE A 142 -3.41 -4.07 7.30
CA PHE A 142 -2.28 -4.32 6.41
C PHE A 142 -2.36 -5.65 5.64
N ASP A 143 -2.93 -6.70 6.22
CA ASP A 143 -3.07 -7.98 5.50
C ASP A 143 -4.07 -7.83 4.35
N ARG A 144 -5.14 -7.05 4.56
CA ARG A 144 -6.14 -6.71 3.53
C ARG A 144 -5.53 -5.83 2.44
N ASP A 145 -4.81 -4.76 2.84
CA ASP A 145 -4.25 -3.79 1.89
C ASP A 145 -3.15 -4.43 1.02
N LEU A 146 -2.28 -5.25 1.63
CA LEU A 146 -1.27 -6.01 0.88
C LEU A 146 -1.91 -7.02 -0.08
N LEU A 147 -3.02 -7.67 0.30
CA LEU A 147 -3.78 -8.55 -0.58
C LEU A 147 -4.43 -7.75 -1.72
N ALA A 148 -5.00 -6.59 -1.42
CA ALA A 148 -5.57 -5.70 -2.43
C ALA A 148 -4.51 -5.28 -3.45
N MET A 149 -3.38 -4.70 -3.00
CA MET A 149 -2.29 -4.28 -3.88
C MET A 149 -1.74 -5.44 -4.73
N ARG A 150 -1.54 -6.62 -4.12
CA ARG A 150 -1.18 -7.83 -4.87
C ARG A 150 -2.21 -8.16 -5.96
N THR A 151 -3.50 -8.14 -5.63
CA THR A 151 -4.56 -8.48 -6.57
C THR A 151 -4.60 -7.50 -7.75
N TYR A 152 -4.48 -6.20 -7.48
CA TYR A 152 -4.41 -5.17 -8.52
C TYR A 152 -3.15 -5.34 -9.39
N PHE A 153 -2.02 -5.67 -8.79
CA PHE A 153 -0.77 -5.96 -9.49
C PHE A 153 -0.88 -7.21 -10.38
N ASP A 154 -1.39 -8.32 -9.84
CA ASP A 154 -1.57 -9.58 -10.57
C ASP A 154 -2.57 -9.42 -11.75
N CYS A 155 -3.53 -8.50 -11.64
CA CYS A 155 -4.45 -8.11 -12.71
C CYS A 155 -3.86 -7.09 -13.69
N GLY A 156 -2.63 -6.62 -13.49
CA GLY A 156 -1.99 -5.62 -14.34
C GLY A 156 -2.58 -4.21 -14.25
N ILE A 157 -3.27 -3.88 -13.15
CA ILE A 157 -3.88 -2.56 -12.92
C ILE A 157 -2.84 -1.58 -12.35
N ILE A 158 -1.94 -2.06 -11.47
CA ILE A 158 -0.85 -1.27 -10.91
C ILE A 158 0.50 -1.95 -11.17
N ASP A 159 1.58 -1.17 -11.11
CA ASP A 159 2.96 -1.66 -11.15
C ASP A 159 3.66 -1.51 -9.80
N VAL A 160 3.17 -0.62 -8.95
CA VAL A 160 3.77 -0.31 -7.65
C VAL A 160 2.72 0.20 -6.67
N GLY A 161 2.86 -0.18 -5.41
CA GLY A 161 2.06 0.32 -4.30
C GLY A 161 2.89 1.16 -3.32
N ILE A 162 2.25 2.13 -2.69
CA ILE A 162 2.79 2.95 -1.61
C ILE A 162 1.89 2.78 -0.40
N ILE A 163 2.46 2.43 0.76
CA ILE A 163 1.72 2.39 2.03
C ILE A 163 2.37 3.37 2.98
N VAL A 164 1.60 4.39 3.39
CA VAL A 164 2.02 5.35 4.40
C VAL A 164 1.42 4.99 5.74
N THR A 165 2.23 4.95 6.78
CA THR A 165 1.77 4.69 8.15
C THR A 165 2.69 5.39 9.16
N ARG A 166 2.52 5.12 10.45
CA ARG A 166 3.34 5.70 11.53
C ARG A 166 4.67 4.98 11.66
N ALA A 167 5.77 5.72 11.81
CA ALA A 167 7.05 5.16 12.24
C ALA A 167 7.05 4.85 13.75
N GLU A 168 8.02 4.07 14.20
CA GLU A 168 8.15 3.67 15.61
C GLU A 168 8.41 4.88 16.53
N GLU A 169 9.14 5.86 16.05
CA GLU A 169 9.52 7.08 16.78
C GLU A 169 8.32 7.89 17.27
N LEU A 170 7.17 7.81 16.59
CA LEU A 170 5.93 8.44 17.07
C LEU A 170 5.42 7.84 18.40
N ASN A 171 5.81 6.61 18.75
CA ASN A 171 5.40 6.00 20.01
C ASN A 171 5.92 6.78 21.24
N ASP A 172 7.08 7.40 21.14
CA ASP A 172 7.62 8.21 22.26
C ASP A 172 6.82 9.50 22.47
N ILE A 173 6.34 10.10 21.38
CA ILE A 173 5.40 11.22 21.43
C ILE A 173 4.08 10.77 22.07
N PHE A 174 3.54 9.63 21.65
CA PHE A 174 2.29 9.10 22.20
C PHE A 174 2.40 8.74 23.69
N LYS A 175 3.55 8.19 24.12
CA LYS A 175 3.83 7.96 25.54
C LYS A 175 3.86 9.27 26.33
N SER A 176 4.59 10.27 25.85
CA SER A 176 4.70 11.58 26.51
C SER A 176 3.35 12.31 26.62
N LEU A 177 2.48 12.14 25.62
CA LEU A 177 1.14 12.71 25.59
C LEU A 177 0.08 11.85 26.29
N LYS A 178 0.44 10.68 26.84
CA LYS A 178 -0.47 9.67 27.45
C LYS A 178 -1.54 9.16 26.48
N LEU A 179 -1.17 8.98 25.21
CA LEU A 179 -2.08 8.56 24.13
C LEU A 179 -1.92 7.09 23.73
N MET A 180 -1.15 6.28 24.48
CA MET A 180 -0.92 4.87 24.15
C MET A 180 -2.21 4.02 24.15
N GLY A 181 -3.24 4.42 24.87
CA GLY A 181 -4.56 3.77 24.81
C GLY A 181 -5.24 3.94 23.46
N LYS A 182 -4.98 5.05 22.77
CA LYS A 182 -5.51 5.35 21.44
C LYS A 182 -4.64 4.79 20.32
N TYR A 183 -3.31 4.89 20.46
CA TYR A 183 -2.32 4.51 19.45
C TYR A 183 -1.52 3.28 19.87
N GLY A 184 -2.21 2.29 20.46
CA GLY A 184 -1.58 1.11 21.03
C GLY A 184 -0.97 0.15 20.01
N ALA A 185 -0.35 -0.92 20.52
CA ALA A 185 0.41 -1.88 19.74
C ALA A 185 -0.43 -2.67 18.72
N SER A 186 -1.75 -2.73 18.86
CA SER A 186 -2.67 -3.41 17.93
C SER A 186 -3.15 -2.54 16.77
N THR A 187 -2.57 -1.35 16.61
CA THR A 187 -2.91 -0.43 15.53
C THR A 187 -1.83 -0.41 14.45
N THR A 188 -2.12 0.23 13.30
CA THR A 188 -1.22 0.31 12.15
C THR A 188 0.01 1.17 12.43
N TRP A 189 1.20 0.64 12.18
CA TRP A 189 2.51 1.31 12.25
C TRP A 189 3.60 0.43 11.61
N MET A 190 4.78 1.01 11.31
CA MET A 190 5.88 0.31 10.60
C MET A 190 6.29 -1.01 11.24
N GLY A 191 6.31 -1.11 12.56
CA GLY A 191 6.63 -2.38 13.25
C GLY A 191 5.63 -3.51 13.02
N LYS A 192 4.43 -3.20 12.49
CA LYS A 192 3.44 -4.20 12.06
C LYS A 192 3.45 -4.44 10.55
N LEU A 193 3.77 -3.43 9.75
CA LEU A 193 3.85 -3.54 8.30
C LEU A 193 5.12 -4.28 7.84
N VAL A 194 6.29 -3.89 8.37
CA VAL A 194 7.59 -4.43 7.95
C VAL A 194 7.68 -5.95 8.04
N PRO A 195 7.29 -6.63 9.16
CA PRO A 195 7.33 -8.11 9.20
C PRO A 195 6.46 -8.78 8.14
N ARG A 196 5.35 -8.13 7.73
CA ARG A 196 4.46 -8.61 6.68
C ARG A 196 5.11 -8.51 5.29
N LEU A 197 5.81 -7.42 5.04
CA LEU A 197 6.57 -7.21 3.80
C LEU A 197 7.80 -8.12 3.74
N ASP A 198 8.53 -8.28 4.85
CA ASP A 198 9.67 -9.20 4.95
C ASP A 198 9.25 -10.65 4.68
N SER A 199 8.03 -11.04 5.07
CA SER A 199 7.42 -12.34 4.78
C SER A 199 6.73 -12.42 3.42
N ARG A 200 6.85 -11.39 2.58
CA ARG A 200 6.33 -11.31 1.21
C ARG A 200 4.80 -11.46 1.10
N ARG A 201 4.03 -10.97 2.06
CA ARG A 201 2.56 -11.00 1.98
C ARG A 201 2.00 -10.15 0.83
N ASN A 202 2.78 -9.19 0.33
CA ASN A 202 2.50 -8.43 -0.89
C ASN A 202 2.64 -9.26 -2.18
N GLY A 203 2.99 -10.56 -2.09
CA GLY A 203 3.27 -11.38 -3.28
C GLY A 203 4.44 -10.84 -4.09
N GLY A 204 4.23 -10.58 -5.38
CA GLY A 204 5.21 -9.96 -6.28
C GLY A 204 5.08 -8.44 -6.44
N CYS A 205 4.03 -7.83 -5.88
CA CYS A 205 3.79 -6.39 -6.01
C CYS A 205 4.92 -5.59 -5.33
N PRO A 206 5.63 -4.69 -6.05
CA PRO A 206 6.58 -3.77 -5.45
C PRO A 206 5.87 -2.81 -4.48
N ILE A 207 6.41 -2.63 -3.26
CA ILE A 207 5.81 -1.77 -2.23
C ILE A 207 6.85 -0.80 -1.67
N LEU A 208 6.54 0.49 -1.67
CA LEU A 208 7.24 1.51 -0.91
C LEU A 208 6.48 1.76 0.41
N ALA A 209 7.06 1.33 1.52
CA ALA A 209 6.53 1.61 2.84
C ALA A 209 7.15 2.91 3.38
N ILE A 210 6.30 3.84 3.82
CA ILE A 210 6.68 5.16 4.32
C ILE A 210 6.17 5.31 5.76
N GLY A 211 7.09 5.48 6.70
CA GLY A 211 6.78 5.70 8.12
C GLY A 211 6.86 7.18 8.49
N ILE A 212 5.77 7.76 8.99
CA ILE A 212 5.73 9.16 9.46
C ILE A 212 6.41 9.21 10.82
N ARG A 213 7.47 10.04 10.96
CA ARG A 213 8.26 10.20 12.19
C ARG A 213 7.77 11.35 13.08
N LYS A 214 7.58 12.51 12.51
CA LYS A 214 7.16 13.72 13.27
C LYS A 214 6.33 14.66 12.38
#